data_40179b57cddc22802d5ddb92b2ec2b2a
#
_entry.id   40179b57cddc22802d5ddb92b2ec2b2a
#
_cell.length_a   1.000
_cell.length_b   1.000
_cell.length_c   1.000
_cell.angle_alpha   90.00
_cell.angle_beta   90.00
_cell.angle_gamma   90.00
#
_symmetry.space_group_name_H-M   'P 1'
#
loop_
_entity.id
_entity.type
_entity.pdbx_description
1 polymer ?
#
loop_
_entity_poly.entity_id
_entity_poly.type
_entity_poly.pdbx_seq_one_letter_code
_entity_poly.pdbx_strand_id
1 'polypeptide(L)'
;EELTDIKTSVSEAVTNCIIHGYRNDPTQEIIITVELRDGEAWISVQDFGEGIEDLAQARMPLYTSKPDLERSGMGFTIMENFMNHLTVYSIPGKGTTVEMVKVFSKTIAVVK
;
A
#
# COMPACT_ATOMS: atom_id res chain seq x y z
N GLU A 1 -10.33 -12.00 -7.27
CA GLU A 1 -11.36 -11.03 -7.58
C GLU A 1 -11.01 -9.64 -7.05
N GLU A 2 -11.76 -8.64 -7.47
CA GLU A 2 -11.39 -7.24 -7.26
C GLU A 2 -11.40 -6.82 -5.79
N LEU A 3 -12.38 -7.27 -5.01
CA LEU A 3 -12.43 -6.93 -3.60
C LEU A 3 -11.30 -7.60 -2.81
N THR A 4 -10.98 -8.83 -3.13
CA THR A 4 -9.87 -9.56 -2.53
C THR A 4 -8.54 -8.88 -2.87
N ASP A 5 -8.39 -8.42 -4.12
CA ASP A 5 -7.21 -7.68 -4.56
C ASP A 5 -7.01 -6.41 -3.73
N ILE A 6 -8.10 -5.68 -3.47
CA ILE A 6 -8.06 -4.47 -2.64
C ILE A 6 -7.64 -4.82 -1.21
N LYS A 7 -8.27 -5.82 -0.60
CA LYS A 7 -7.94 -6.23 0.77
C LYS A 7 -6.49 -6.64 0.91
N THR A 8 -5.99 -7.43 -0.03
CA THR A 8 -4.60 -7.89 -0.01
C THR A 8 -3.64 -6.72 -0.15
N SER A 9 -3.92 -5.81 -1.08
CA SER A 9 -3.06 -4.66 -1.33
C SER A 9 -3.02 -3.70 -0.14
N VAL A 10 -4.16 -3.41 0.48
CA VAL A 10 -4.24 -2.57 1.67
C VAL A 10 -3.49 -3.23 2.82
N SER A 11 -3.65 -4.54 3.00
CA SER A 11 -2.95 -5.29 4.03
C SER A 11 -1.43 -5.20 3.87
N GLU A 12 -0.94 -5.32 2.63
CA GLU A 12 0.49 -5.18 2.35
C GLU A 12 0.99 -3.76 2.63
N ALA A 13 0.22 -2.74 2.25
CA ALA A 13 0.59 -1.36 2.52
C ALA A 13 0.64 -1.07 4.02
N VAL A 14 -0.33 -1.56 4.79
CA VAL A 14 -0.36 -1.39 6.24
C VAL A 14 0.81 -2.12 6.89
N THR A 15 1.11 -3.34 6.43
CA THR A 15 2.24 -4.11 6.94
C THR A 15 3.55 -3.35 6.72
N ASN A 16 3.72 -2.73 5.54
CA ASN A 16 4.90 -1.92 5.27
C ASN A 16 5.01 -0.72 6.23
N CYS A 17 3.90 -0.07 6.54
CA CYS A 17 3.90 1.01 7.53
C CYS A 17 4.37 0.52 8.90
N ILE A 18 3.84 -0.62 9.34
CA ILE A 18 4.16 -1.17 10.66
C ILE A 18 5.62 -1.58 10.74
N ILE A 19 6.11 -2.33 9.76
CA ILE A 19 7.45 -2.92 9.82
C ILE A 19 8.52 -1.91 9.43
N HIS A 20 8.36 -1.24 8.28
CA HIS A 20 9.40 -0.39 7.70
C HIS A 20 9.26 1.07 8.10
N GLY A 21 8.03 1.57 8.23
CA GLY A 21 7.80 2.95 8.62
C GLY A 21 8.03 3.17 10.12
N TYR A 22 7.45 2.33 10.94
CA TYR A 22 7.39 2.53 12.38
C TYR A 22 8.16 1.50 13.21
N ARG A 23 8.84 0.55 12.60
CA ARG A 23 9.62 -0.48 13.30
C ARG A 23 8.82 -1.19 14.38
N ASN A 24 7.57 -1.54 14.07
CA ASN A 24 6.65 -2.22 14.98
C ASN A 24 6.27 -1.42 16.25
N ASP A 25 6.35 -0.09 16.20
CA ASP A 25 5.91 0.75 17.30
C ASP A 25 4.37 0.86 17.28
N PRO A 26 3.65 0.27 18.24
CA PRO A 26 2.20 0.24 18.21
C PRO A 26 1.54 1.56 18.59
N THR A 27 2.33 2.56 19.02
CA THR A 27 1.80 3.87 19.41
C THR A 27 1.66 4.82 18.23
N GLN A 28 2.14 4.44 17.04
CA GLN A 28 2.10 5.29 15.86
C GLN A 28 0.80 5.11 15.08
N GLU A 29 0.45 6.14 14.33
CA GLU A 29 -0.79 6.16 13.57
C GLU A 29 -0.56 5.89 12.09
N ILE A 30 -1.51 5.17 11.48
CA ILE A 30 -1.58 4.97 10.04
C ILE A 30 -2.90 5.57 9.59
N ILE A 31 -2.85 6.44 8.58
CA ILE A 31 -4.05 7.07 8.04
C ILE A 31 -4.43 6.35 6.75
N ILE A 32 -5.60 5.75 6.74
CA ILE A 32 -6.15 5.10 5.55
C ILE A 32 -7.32 5.92 5.06
N THR A 33 -7.25 6.34 3.80
CA THR A 33 -8.32 7.10 3.17
C THR A 33 -8.84 6.32 1.98
N VAL A 34 -10.16 6.21 1.86
CA VAL A 34 -10.80 5.53 0.74
C VAL A 34 -11.80 6.48 0.11
N GLU A 35 -11.70 6.63 -1.20
CA GLU A 35 -12.67 7.43 -1.97
C GLU A 35 -13.18 6.58 -3.12
N LEU A 36 -14.50 6.50 -3.24
CA LEU A 36 -15.13 5.82 -4.36
C LEU A 36 -15.51 6.86 -5.41
N ARG A 37 -15.00 6.68 -6.62
CA ARG A 37 -15.33 7.50 -7.79
C ARG A 37 -15.94 6.56 -8.83
N ASP A 38 -16.56 7.10 -9.84
CA ASP A 38 -17.25 6.30 -10.87
C ASP A 38 -16.41 5.11 -11.34
N GLY A 39 -16.80 3.90 -10.90
CA GLY A 39 -16.12 2.68 -11.30
C GLY A 39 -14.73 2.47 -10.72
N GLU A 40 -14.30 3.29 -9.76
CA GLU A 40 -12.95 3.21 -9.20
C GLU A 40 -12.95 3.33 -7.69
N ALA A 41 -12.00 2.66 -7.05
CA ALA A 41 -11.67 2.86 -5.63
C ALA A 41 -10.28 3.48 -5.54
N TRP A 42 -10.20 4.63 -4.90
CA TRP A 42 -8.95 5.35 -4.64
C TRP A 42 -8.62 5.19 -3.18
N ILE A 43 -7.45 4.61 -2.90
CA ILE A 43 -7.06 4.25 -1.54
C ILE A 43 -5.69 4.85 -1.26
N SER A 44 -5.55 5.49 -0.10
CA SER A 44 -4.29 6.06 0.35
C SER A 44 -3.97 5.48 1.72
N VAL A 45 -2.74 5.01 1.89
CA VAL A 45 -2.22 4.50 3.17
C VAL A 45 -0.99 5.33 3.51
N GLN A 46 -1.05 6.07 4.59
CA GLN A 46 -0.01 7.03 4.97
C GLN A 46 0.54 6.75 6.35
N ASP A 47 1.86 6.77 6.45
CA ASP A 47 2.57 6.78 7.73
C ASP A 47 3.47 8.00 7.83
N PHE A 48 3.91 8.31 9.06
CA PHE A 48 4.81 9.41 9.36
C PHE A 48 6.13 8.87 9.94
N GLY A 49 6.54 7.70 9.44
CA GLY A 49 7.71 6.99 9.93
C GLY A 49 9.01 7.45 9.27
N GLU A 50 9.94 6.51 9.14
CA GLU A 50 11.29 6.85 8.68
C GLU A 50 11.40 7.13 7.18
N GLY A 51 10.39 6.77 6.39
CA GLY A 51 10.42 6.93 4.95
C GLY A 51 11.29 5.90 4.26
N ILE A 52 11.42 6.04 2.95
CA ILE A 52 12.19 5.12 2.09
C ILE A 52 13.21 5.96 1.32
N GLU A 53 14.49 5.61 1.45
CA GLU A 53 15.55 6.36 0.77
C GLU A 53 15.64 6.00 -0.72
N ASP A 54 15.51 4.72 -1.04
CA ASP A 54 15.62 4.24 -2.42
C ASP A 54 14.32 3.51 -2.80
N LEU A 55 13.39 4.26 -3.38
CA LEU A 55 12.10 3.69 -3.79
C LEU A 55 12.24 2.66 -4.90
N ALA A 56 13.14 2.88 -5.84
CA ALA A 56 13.33 1.92 -6.93
C ALA A 56 13.77 0.57 -6.38
N GLN A 57 14.71 0.57 -5.44
CA GLN A 57 15.17 -0.67 -4.80
C GLN A 57 14.07 -1.29 -3.93
N ALA A 58 13.35 -0.47 -3.16
CA ALA A 58 12.30 -0.96 -2.27
C ALA A 58 11.16 -1.64 -3.05
N ARG A 59 10.94 -1.25 -4.29
CA ARG A 59 9.90 -1.84 -5.14
C ARG A 59 10.36 -3.06 -5.93
N MET A 60 11.65 -3.39 -5.86
CA MET A 60 12.15 -4.60 -6.52
C MET A 60 11.60 -5.84 -5.86
N PRO A 61 11.21 -6.87 -6.66
CA PRO A 61 10.73 -8.13 -6.08
C PRO A 61 11.75 -8.74 -5.12
N LEU A 62 11.25 -9.29 -4.02
CA LEU A 62 12.02 -9.97 -2.99
C LEU A 62 12.94 -9.08 -2.17
N TYR A 63 13.00 -7.76 -2.45
CA TYR A 63 13.79 -6.86 -1.61
C TYR A 63 13.07 -6.55 -0.31
N THR A 64 13.80 -6.60 0.80
CA THR A 64 13.36 -6.06 2.08
C THR A 64 14.56 -5.60 2.89
N SER A 65 14.41 -4.45 3.56
CA SER A 65 15.41 -3.95 4.49
C SER A 65 15.36 -4.67 5.85
N LYS A 66 14.31 -5.43 6.09
CA LYS A 66 14.07 -6.13 7.37
C LYS A 66 13.61 -7.57 7.11
N PRO A 67 14.51 -8.42 6.58
CA PRO A 67 14.12 -9.77 6.16
C PRO A 67 13.58 -10.65 7.28
N ASP A 68 13.98 -10.40 8.51
CA ASP A 68 13.50 -11.20 9.65
C ASP A 68 12.05 -10.88 10.01
N LEU A 69 11.53 -9.74 9.59
CA LEU A 69 10.19 -9.27 9.93
C LEU A 69 9.21 -9.39 8.77
N GLU A 70 9.69 -9.29 7.54
CA GLU A 70 8.85 -9.34 6.35
C GLU A 70 8.95 -10.72 5.71
N ARG A 71 7.80 -11.35 5.50
CA ARG A 71 7.74 -12.74 5.04
C ARG A 71 8.19 -12.95 3.61
N SER A 72 7.78 -12.07 2.70
CA SER A 72 7.93 -12.34 1.27
C SER A 72 8.85 -11.38 0.54
N GLY A 73 9.01 -10.16 1.04
CA GLY A 73 9.69 -9.10 0.31
C GLY A 73 8.97 -8.70 -0.96
N MET A 74 7.68 -8.99 -1.08
CA MET A 74 6.89 -8.82 -2.30
C MET A 74 5.77 -7.79 -2.17
N GLY A 75 5.74 -7.02 -1.07
CA GLY A 75 4.62 -6.13 -0.79
C GLY A 75 4.26 -5.18 -1.93
N PHE A 76 5.23 -4.43 -2.44
CA PHE A 76 4.97 -3.52 -3.56
C PHE A 76 4.67 -4.25 -4.86
N THR A 77 5.30 -5.39 -5.09
CA THR A 77 5.01 -6.22 -6.27
C THR A 77 3.57 -6.72 -6.24
N ILE A 78 3.09 -7.15 -5.08
CA ILE A 78 1.70 -7.59 -4.92
C ILE A 78 0.74 -6.43 -5.21
N MET A 79 1.01 -5.26 -4.65
CA MET A 79 0.18 -4.08 -4.90
C MET A 79 0.16 -3.71 -6.38
N GLU A 80 1.32 -3.73 -7.06
CA GLU A 80 1.40 -3.44 -8.49
C GLU A 80 0.59 -4.41 -9.33
N ASN A 81 0.62 -5.70 -8.98
CA ASN A 81 -0.09 -6.73 -9.74
C ASN A 81 -1.59 -6.70 -9.51
N PHE A 82 -2.03 -6.37 -8.30
CA PHE A 82 -3.45 -6.44 -7.94
C PHE A 82 -4.21 -5.14 -8.17
N MET A 83 -3.52 -4.00 -8.18
CA MET A 83 -4.15 -2.71 -8.38
C MET A 83 -3.87 -2.20 -9.79
N ASN A 84 -4.74 -1.33 -10.29
CA ASN A 84 -4.56 -0.76 -11.63
C ASN A 84 -3.49 0.33 -11.65
N HIS A 85 -3.37 1.09 -10.57
CA HIS A 85 -2.33 2.11 -10.42
C HIS A 85 -1.77 2.05 -9.02
N LEU A 86 -0.47 2.27 -8.91
CA LEU A 86 0.25 2.35 -7.66
C LEU A 86 1.22 3.52 -7.73
N THR A 87 1.10 4.44 -6.79
CA THR A 87 2.03 5.55 -6.65
C THR A 87 2.54 5.59 -5.22
N VAL A 88 3.84 5.71 -5.05
CA VAL A 88 4.48 5.76 -3.74
C VAL A 88 5.21 7.08 -3.60
N TYR A 89 4.86 7.83 -2.56
CA TYR A 89 5.55 9.06 -2.19
C TYR A 89 6.26 8.80 -0.88
N SER A 90 7.54 9.13 -0.81
CA SER A 90 8.28 8.96 0.43
C SER A 90 9.33 10.03 0.59
N ILE A 91 9.46 10.54 1.81
CA ILE A 91 10.48 11.50 2.19
C ILE A 91 11.21 10.91 3.39
N PRO A 92 12.51 10.62 3.27
CA PRO A 92 13.29 10.09 4.39
C PRO A 92 13.14 10.96 5.64
N GLY A 93 12.86 10.33 6.76
CA GLY A 93 12.63 11.01 8.03
C GLY A 93 11.24 11.59 8.22
N LYS A 94 10.38 11.56 7.19
CA LYS A 94 9.05 12.17 7.28
C LYS A 94 7.90 11.18 7.05
N GLY A 95 8.14 10.10 6.33
CA GLY A 95 7.13 9.07 6.15
C GLY A 95 6.87 8.70 4.70
N THR A 96 5.86 7.85 4.51
CA THR A 96 5.51 7.29 3.21
C THR A 96 4.00 7.33 3.01
N THR A 97 3.59 7.64 1.79
CA THR A 97 2.19 7.55 1.36
C THR A 97 2.12 6.63 0.15
N VAL A 98 1.27 5.62 0.24
CA VAL A 98 1.00 4.70 -0.86
C VAL A 98 -0.40 5.00 -1.36
N GLU A 99 -0.51 5.39 -2.63
CA GLU A 99 -1.80 5.60 -3.30
C GLU A 99 -2.05 4.48 -4.28
N MET A 100 -3.22 3.88 -4.20
CA MET A 100 -3.61 2.77 -5.05
C MET A 100 -4.96 3.07 -5.68
N VAL A 101 -5.13 2.67 -6.94
CA VAL A 101 -6.40 2.79 -7.64
C VAL A 101 -6.80 1.42 -8.17
N LYS A 102 -8.01 1.00 -7.85
CA LYS A 102 -8.63 -0.18 -8.42
C LYS A 102 -9.77 0.25 -9.33
N VAL A 103 -9.68 -0.10 -10.60
CA VAL A 103 -10.75 0.13 -11.56
C VAL A 103 -11.59 -1.14 -11.61
N PHE A 104 -12.89 -1.02 -11.33
CA PHE A 104 -13.78 -2.16 -11.36
C PHE A 104 -14.13 -2.51 -12.80
N SER A 105 -13.98 -3.78 -13.16
CA SER A 105 -14.19 -4.25 -14.52
C SER A 105 -15.66 -4.30 -14.92
N LYS A 106 -16.55 -4.27 -13.94
CA LYS A 106 -17.99 -4.28 -14.19
C LYS A 106 -18.65 -3.11 -13.52
N THR A 107 -19.49 -2.42 -14.26
CA THR A 107 -20.39 -1.46 -13.65
C THR A 107 -21.35 -2.22 -12.77
N ILE A 108 -21.28 -1.97 -11.47
CA ILE A 108 -22.25 -2.56 -10.56
C ILE A 108 -23.56 -1.83 -10.80
N ALA A 109 -24.53 -2.54 -11.35
CA ALA A 109 -25.87 -1.99 -11.46
C ALA A 109 -26.45 -1.90 -10.06
N VAL A 110 -26.58 -0.69 -9.57
CA VAL A 110 -27.27 -0.48 -8.29
C VAL A 110 -28.76 -0.57 -8.57
N VAL A 111 -29.34 -1.66 -8.14
CA VAL A 111 -30.79 -1.80 -8.20
C VAL A 111 -31.35 -1.01 -7.02
N LYS A 112 -32.01 0.05 -7.36
CA LYS A 112 -32.64 0.92 -6.37
C LYS A 112 -34.06 0.51 -6.13
#